data_76ccb1c72ea0e9cac62d1e65d3ff6440
#
_entry.id   76ccb1c72ea0e9cac62d1e65d3ff6440
#
_cell.length_a   1.000
_cell.length_b   1.000
_cell.length_c   1.000
_cell.angle_alpha   90.00
_cell.angle_beta   90.00
_cell.angle_gamma   90.00
#
_symmetry.space_group_name_H-M   'P 1'
#
loop_
_entity.id
_entity.type
_entity.pdbx_description
1 polymer ?
#
loop_
_entity_poly.entity_id
_entity_poly.type
_entity_poly.pdbx_seq_one_letter_code
_entity_poly.pdbx_strand_id
1 'polypeptide(L)'
;VKNRDTERTGSLYTPEQRRRRDATRWTLVQGVLAPVQFLVFLVSLALILRYLATGEGLWAADVSVVIKTLVLYTIMITGAIWEKVVFGQYLFARAFFWEDVFSMAVLALHTAYLFATFGGWLSAQALMVLALAAYVTYIVNAGQFLWKLRVARLEGSATNAPSGAEVA
;
A
#
# COMPACT_ATOMS: atom_id res chain seq x y z
N VAL A 1 -22.50 2.03 36.40
CA VAL A 1 -22.46 1.17 35.21
C VAL A 1 -21.16 1.47 34.50
N LYS A 2 -20.09 0.68 34.76
CA LYS A 2 -18.75 0.85 34.23
C LYS A 2 -18.76 0.31 32.81
N ASN A 3 -18.48 1.20 31.86
CA ASN A 3 -18.50 0.97 30.41
C ASN A 3 -17.57 -0.21 30.07
N ARG A 4 -18.16 -1.34 29.66
CA ARG A 4 -17.43 -2.55 29.21
C ARG A 4 -16.85 -2.42 27.81
N ASP A 5 -16.88 -1.22 27.21
CA ASP A 5 -16.43 -0.96 25.84
C ASP A 5 -14.92 -0.64 25.74
N THR A 6 -14.20 -0.62 26.88
CA THR A 6 -12.79 -0.19 26.92
C THR A 6 -11.77 -1.34 26.87
N GLU A 7 -12.19 -2.61 26.80
CA GLU A 7 -11.27 -3.78 26.91
C GLU A 7 -11.09 -4.59 25.62
N ARG A 8 -11.41 -4.06 24.44
CA ARG A 8 -10.97 -4.66 23.16
C ARG A 8 -9.78 -3.92 22.56
N THR A 9 -8.71 -3.78 23.33
CA THR A 9 -7.47 -3.07 22.93
C THR A 9 -6.61 -3.82 21.92
N GLY A 10 -7.14 -4.79 21.18
CA GLY A 10 -6.40 -5.56 20.17
C GLY A 10 -6.99 -5.52 18.76
N SER A 11 -8.20 -5.03 18.56
CA SER A 11 -8.83 -5.03 17.22
C SER A 11 -8.34 -3.87 16.37
N LEU A 12 -7.96 -4.16 15.10
CA LEU A 12 -7.50 -3.17 14.12
C LEU A 12 -8.57 -2.11 13.82
N TYR A 13 -9.85 -2.46 13.86
CA TYR A 13 -10.99 -1.56 13.62
C TYR A 13 -11.98 -1.59 14.77
N THR A 14 -12.51 -0.41 15.14
CA THR A 14 -13.73 -0.36 15.95
C THR A 14 -14.94 -0.87 15.14
N PRO A 15 -16.06 -1.28 15.79
CA PRO A 15 -17.27 -1.70 15.08
C PRO A 15 -17.79 -0.66 14.09
N GLU A 16 -17.69 0.63 14.45
CA GLU A 16 -18.11 1.73 13.58
C GLU A 16 -17.17 1.92 12.39
N GLN A 17 -15.84 1.88 12.61
CA GLN A 17 -14.84 1.95 11.54
C GLN A 17 -15.01 0.79 10.56
N ARG A 18 -15.29 -0.42 11.06
CA ARG A 18 -15.58 -1.59 10.21
C ARG A 18 -16.81 -1.34 9.33
N ARG A 19 -17.90 -0.81 9.89
CA ARG A 19 -19.09 -0.45 9.11
C ARG A 19 -18.80 0.59 8.03
N ARG A 20 -18.05 1.66 8.36
CA ARG A 20 -17.63 2.68 7.38
C ARG A 20 -16.77 2.08 6.26
N ARG A 21 -15.79 1.25 6.62
CA ARG A 21 -14.93 0.53 5.65
C ARG A 21 -15.77 -0.31 4.68
N ASP A 22 -16.71 -1.08 5.21
CA ASP A 22 -17.50 -2.02 4.39
C ASP A 22 -18.56 -1.30 3.53
N ALA A 23 -19.02 -0.12 3.96
CA ALA A 23 -19.99 0.68 3.23
C ALA A 23 -19.39 1.60 2.16
N THR A 24 -18.11 1.94 2.25
CA THR A 24 -17.49 2.91 1.35
C THR A 24 -17.01 2.30 0.04
N ARG A 25 -17.24 3.00 -1.08
CA ARG A 25 -16.70 2.63 -2.40
C ARG A 25 -15.18 2.70 -2.48
N TRP A 26 -14.56 3.50 -1.63
CA TRP A 26 -13.10 3.61 -1.57
C TRP A 26 -12.41 2.31 -1.18
N THR A 27 -13.05 1.44 -0.40
CA THR A 27 -12.55 0.09 -0.13
C THR A 27 -12.46 -0.75 -1.40
N LEU A 28 -13.45 -0.66 -2.29
CA LEU A 28 -13.41 -1.33 -3.59
C LEU A 28 -12.30 -0.73 -4.48
N VAL A 29 -12.17 0.60 -4.51
CA VAL A 29 -11.11 1.29 -5.27
C VAL A 29 -9.73 0.79 -4.84
N GLN A 30 -9.46 0.73 -3.52
CA GLN A 30 -8.20 0.19 -3.01
C GLN A 30 -8.02 -1.29 -3.36
N GLY A 31 -9.09 -2.08 -3.26
CA GLY A 31 -9.08 -3.51 -3.60
C GLY A 31 -8.76 -3.79 -5.06
N VAL A 32 -9.10 -2.88 -5.98
CA VAL A 32 -8.76 -2.98 -7.42
C VAL A 32 -7.37 -2.40 -7.70
N LEU A 33 -7.05 -1.24 -7.13
CA LEU A 33 -5.77 -0.56 -7.40
C LEU A 33 -4.57 -1.33 -6.84
N ALA A 34 -4.70 -2.02 -5.71
CA ALA A 34 -3.59 -2.76 -5.12
C ALA A 34 -3.07 -3.89 -6.04
N PRO A 35 -3.89 -4.82 -6.58
CA PRO A 35 -3.42 -5.82 -7.54
C PRO A 35 -2.94 -5.20 -8.86
N VAL A 36 -3.60 -4.14 -9.37
CA VAL A 36 -3.14 -3.42 -10.58
C VAL A 36 -1.74 -2.85 -10.36
N GLN A 37 -1.52 -2.18 -9.23
CA GLN A 37 -0.22 -1.65 -8.87
C GLN A 37 0.85 -2.74 -8.77
N PHE A 38 0.52 -3.89 -8.21
CA PHE A 38 1.43 -5.02 -8.09
C PHE A 38 1.81 -5.59 -9.47
N LEU A 39 0.84 -5.73 -10.39
CA LEU A 39 1.13 -6.16 -11.77
C LEU A 39 2.01 -5.17 -12.51
N VAL A 40 1.73 -3.87 -12.42
CA VAL A 40 2.57 -2.82 -13.00
C VAL A 40 4.00 -2.87 -12.43
N PHE A 41 4.13 -3.10 -11.12
CA PHE A 41 5.42 -3.30 -10.47
C PHE A 41 6.19 -4.50 -11.06
N LEU A 42 5.54 -5.66 -11.22
CA LEU A 42 6.21 -6.86 -11.76
C LEU A 42 6.69 -6.65 -13.19
N VAL A 43 5.87 -6.04 -14.06
CA VAL A 43 6.24 -5.71 -15.43
C VAL A 43 7.44 -4.75 -15.46
N SER A 44 7.36 -3.69 -14.65
CA SER A 44 8.44 -2.70 -14.61
C SER A 44 9.73 -3.27 -14.03
N LEU A 45 9.67 -4.11 -13.00
CA LEU A 45 10.83 -4.81 -12.45
C LEU A 45 11.49 -5.69 -13.51
N ALA A 46 10.71 -6.45 -14.28
CA ALA A 46 11.24 -7.30 -15.35
C ALA A 46 11.96 -6.48 -16.44
N LEU A 47 11.40 -5.30 -16.80
CA LEU A 47 12.04 -4.41 -17.79
C LEU A 47 13.33 -3.77 -17.26
N ILE A 48 13.38 -3.38 -15.99
CA ILE A 48 14.59 -2.87 -15.34
C ILE A 48 15.67 -3.96 -15.31
N LEU A 49 15.34 -5.17 -14.88
CA LEU A 49 16.28 -6.28 -14.80
C LEU A 49 16.79 -6.69 -16.19
N ARG A 50 15.91 -6.68 -17.20
CA ARG A 50 16.31 -6.90 -18.59
C ARG A 50 17.35 -5.87 -19.05
N TYR A 51 17.07 -4.57 -18.81
CA TYR A 51 18.03 -3.53 -19.19
C TYR A 51 19.37 -3.69 -18.48
N LEU A 52 19.36 -3.96 -17.17
CA LEU A 52 20.60 -4.15 -16.40
C LEU A 52 21.40 -5.38 -16.85
N ALA A 53 20.73 -6.44 -17.33
CA ALA A 53 21.38 -7.66 -17.79
C ALA A 53 21.90 -7.56 -19.24
N THR A 54 21.21 -6.83 -20.12
CA THR A 54 21.49 -6.83 -21.56
C THR A 54 22.01 -5.50 -22.10
N GLY A 55 21.82 -4.41 -21.36
CA GLY A 55 22.04 -3.04 -21.84
C GLY A 55 20.95 -2.53 -22.80
N GLU A 56 19.92 -3.34 -23.09
CA GLU A 56 18.87 -3.01 -24.06
C GLU A 56 17.53 -2.66 -23.39
N GLY A 57 16.77 -1.77 -24.04
CA GLY A 57 15.39 -1.45 -23.62
C GLY A 57 15.31 -0.39 -22.53
N LEU A 58 16.29 0.51 -22.41
CA LEU A 58 16.29 1.61 -21.45
C LEU A 58 14.98 2.41 -21.50
N TRP A 59 14.53 2.81 -22.69
CA TRP A 59 13.30 3.57 -22.84
C TRP A 59 12.07 2.85 -22.25
N ALA A 60 11.95 1.55 -22.50
CA ALA A 60 10.84 0.76 -21.97
C ALA A 60 10.92 0.65 -20.43
N ALA A 61 12.12 0.50 -19.87
CA ALA A 61 12.34 0.50 -18.44
C ALA A 61 11.95 1.86 -17.83
N ASP A 62 12.44 2.97 -18.36
CA ASP A 62 12.11 4.32 -17.87
C ASP A 62 10.61 4.60 -17.92
N VAL A 63 9.96 4.37 -19.05
CA VAL A 63 8.51 4.58 -19.21
C VAL A 63 7.73 3.73 -18.21
N SER A 64 8.15 2.49 -17.98
CA SER A 64 7.47 1.60 -17.01
C SER A 64 7.57 2.12 -15.59
N VAL A 65 8.71 2.70 -15.18
CA VAL A 65 8.87 3.31 -13.84
C VAL A 65 8.01 4.57 -13.71
N VAL A 66 7.92 5.39 -14.77
CA VAL A 66 7.02 6.56 -14.78
C VAL A 66 5.57 6.12 -14.61
N ILE A 67 5.10 5.13 -15.37
CA ILE A 67 3.75 4.57 -15.24
C ILE A 67 3.51 4.03 -13.83
N LYS A 68 4.47 3.25 -13.28
CA LYS A 68 4.40 2.73 -11.92
C LYS A 68 4.27 3.86 -10.89
N THR A 69 4.99 4.94 -11.09
CA THR A 69 4.93 6.12 -10.20
C THR A 69 3.57 6.82 -10.26
N LEU A 70 2.98 6.97 -11.46
CA LEU A 70 1.64 7.54 -11.60
C LEU A 70 0.55 6.69 -10.94
N VAL A 71 0.64 5.37 -11.08
CA VAL A 71 -0.26 4.44 -10.39
C VAL A 71 -0.04 4.50 -8.87
N LEU A 72 1.21 4.65 -8.41
CA LEU A 72 1.52 4.88 -7.00
C LEU A 72 0.85 6.16 -6.47
N TYR A 73 0.96 7.27 -7.17
CA TYR A 73 0.29 8.52 -6.77
C TYR A 73 -1.22 8.33 -6.68
N THR A 74 -1.81 7.64 -7.64
CA THR A 74 -3.25 7.36 -7.65
C THR A 74 -3.69 6.56 -6.42
N ILE A 75 -2.98 5.47 -6.09
CA ILE A 75 -3.35 4.65 -4.91
C ILE A 75 -3.09 5.39 -3.60
N MET A 76 -2.07 6.25 -3.53
CA MET A 76 -1.78 7.06 -2.35
C MET A 76 -2.87 8.11 -2.08
N ILE A 77 -3.29 8.84 -3.13
CA ILE A 77 -4.35 9.84 -3.01
C ILE A 77 -5.67 9.18 -2.61
N THR A 78 -6.04 8.11 -3.31
CA THR A 78 -7.30 7.38 -3.02
C THR A 78 -7.25 6.67 -1.68
N GLY A 79 -6.08 6.21 -1.24
CA GLY A 79 -5.83 5.63 0.09
C GLY A 79 -6.03 6.66 1.20
N ALA A 80 -5.47 7.87 1.05
CA ALA A 80 -5.67 8.96 1.99
C ALA A 80 -7.16 9.35 2.13
N ILE A 81 -7.91 9.36 1.01
CA ILE A 81 -9.36 9.58 1.05
C ILE A 81 -10.07 8.44 1.77
N TRP A 82 -9.68 7.20 1.52
CA TRP A 82 -10.23 6.04 2.23
C TRP A 82 -10.00 6.14 3.74
N GLU A 83 -8.79 6.49 4.18
CA GLU A 83 -8.51 6.69 5.60
C GLU A 83 -9.36 7.81 6.20
N LYS A 84 -9.54 8.92 5.48
CA LYS A 84 -10.42 9.99 5.94
C LYS A 84 -11.84 9.52 6.16
N VAL A 85 -12.37 8.68 5.29
CA VAL A 85 -13.74 8.15 5.40
C VAL A 85 -13.85 7.17 6.57
N VAL A 86 -12.86 6.28 6.75
CA VAL A 86 -12.90 5.21 7.76
C VAL A 86 -12.52 5.72 9.15
N PHE A 87 -11.43 6.47 9.25
CA PHE A 87 -10.80 6.89 10.53
C PHE A 87 -10.99 8.36 10.86
N GLY A 88 -11.46 9.18 9.92
CA GLY A 88 -11.68 10.61 10.14
C GLY A 88 -10.47 11.50 9.85
N GLN A 89 -9.32 10.94 9.47
CA GLN A 89 -8.08 11.65 9.11
C GLN A 89 -7.50 11.10 7.80
N TYR A 90 -6.77 11.93 7.03
CA TYR A 90 -6.29 11.58 5.69
C TYR A 90 -5.15 10.57 5.68
N LEU A 91 -4.26 10.63 6.64
CA LEU A 91 -3.07 9.77 6.75
C LEU A 91 -2.71 9.58 8.22
N PHE A 92 -1.84 8.61 8.49
CA PHE A 92 -1.30 8.31 9.81
C PHE A 92 -2.37 7.95 10.86
N ALA A 93 -3.46 7.31 10.42
CA ALA A 93 -4.40 6.68 11.34
C ALA A 93 -3.65 5.67 12.23
N ARG A 94 -3.96 5.62 13.52
CA ARG A 94 -3.25 4.73 14.48
C ARG A 94 -3.13 3.30 13.98
N ALA A 95 -4.16 2.82 13.27
CA ALA A 95 -4.20 1.49 12.71
C ALA A 95 -3.16 1.28 11.59
N PHE A 96 -2.79 2.31 10.83
CA PHE A 96 -1.91 2.24 9.65
C PHE A 96 -0.70 3.16 9.71
N PHE A 97 -0.37 3.70 10.88
CA PHE A 97 0.69 4.70 11.05
C PHE A 97 2.04 4.29 10.43
N TRP A 98 2.50 3.08 10.69
CA TRP A 98 3.78 2.61 10.17
C TRP A 98 3.74 2.31 8.68
N GLU A 99 2.63 1.79 8.19
CA GLU A 99 2.41 1.57 6.76
C GLU A 99 2.44 2.88 5.99
N ASP A 100 1.87 3.94 6.54
CA ASP A 100 1.91 5.28 5.94
C ASP A 100 3.31 5.88 5.96
N VAL A 101 4.06 5.72 7.04
CA VAL A 101 5.46 6.15 7.10
C VAL A 101 6.29 5.49 6.00
N PHE A 102 6.14 4.18 5.81
CA PHE A 102 6.82 3.47 4.71
C PHE A 102 6.29 3.90 3.34
N SER A 103 4.98 4.15 3.20
CA SER A 103 4.38 4.67 1.98
C SER A 103 4.97 6.03 1.59
N MET A 104 5.26 6.91 2.58
CA MET A 104 5.93 8.19 2.30
C MET A 104 7.37 7.97 1.81
N ALA A 105 8.11 7.00 2.34
CA ALA A 105 9.44 6.66 1.85
C ALA A 105 9.39 6.12 0.41
N VAL A 106 8.43 5.25 0.10
CA VAL A 106 8.19 4.76 -1.27
C VAL A 106 7.88 5.91 -2.22
N LEU A 107 7.00 6.82 -1.80
CA LEU A 107 6.61 8.00 -2.58
C LEU A 107 7.81 8.91 -2.84
N ALA A 108 8.63 9.18 -1.82
CA ALA A 108 9.82 10.02 -1.93
C ALA A 108 10.84 9.45 -2.92
N LEU A 109 11.12 8.15 -2.87
CA LEU A 109 12.07 7.50 -3.80
C LEU A 109 11.56 7.50 -5.24
N HIS A 110 10.27 7.23 -5.49
CA HIS A 110 9.70 7.30 -6.83
C HIS A 110 9.67 8.76 -7.35
N THR A 111 9.39 9.71 -6.49
CA THR A 111 9.44 11.14 -6.85
C THR A 111 10.87 11.58 -7.17
N ALA A 112 11.85 11.15 -6.37
CA ALA A 112 13.27 11.39 -6.65
C ALA A 112 13.70 10.81 -8.00
N TYR A 113 13.21 9.60 -8.35
CA TYR A 113 13.43 9.01 -9.67
C TYR A 113 12.90 9.91 -10.79
N LEU A 114 11.67 10.43 -10.69
CA LEU A 114 11.11 11.34 -11.70
C LEU A 114 11.97 12.60 -11.86
N PHE A 115 12.34 13.25 -10.76
CA PHE A 115 13.17 14.45 -10.80
C PHE A 115 14.54 14.16 -11.43
N ALA A 116 15.17 13.04 -11.08
CA ALA A 116 16.47 12.66 -11.64
C ALA A 116 16.37 12.35 -13.14
N THR A 117 15.31 11.67 -13.58
CA THR A 117 15.05 11.36 -14.99
C THR A 117 14.83 12.62 -15.82
N PHE A 118 13.91 13.49 -15.41
CA PHE A 118 13.59 14.72 -16.15
C PHE A 118 14.68 15.78 -16.03
N GLY A 119 15.45 15.80 -14.95
CA GLY A 119 16.58 16.70 -14.76
C GLY A 119 17.86 16.26 -15.46
N GLY A 120 17.93 15.02 -15.92
CA GLY A 120 19.13 14.46 -16.54
C GLY A 120 20.35 14.39 -15.61
N TRP A 121 20.12 14.27 -14.29
CA TRP A 121 21.19 14.38 -13.28
C TRP A 121 21.92 13.07 -13.03
N LEU A 122 21.34 11.94 -13.40
CA LEU A 122 21.89 10.62 -13.17
C LEU A 122 22.13 9.87 -14.48
N SER A 123 23.12 9.00 -14.48
CA SER A 123 23.31 8.03 -15.57
C SER A 123 22.15 7.03 -15.61
N ALA A 124 21.91 6.43 -16.77
CA ALA A 124 20.87 5.41 -16.93
C ALA A 124 20.99 4.27 -15.90
N GLN A 125 22.21 3.82 -15.64
CA GLN A 125 22.45 2.77 -14.64
C GLN A 125 22.12 3.24 -13.21
N ALA A 126 22.48 4.47 -12.85
CA ALA A 126 22.17 5.04 -11.53
C ALA A 126 20.65 5.23 -11.35
N LEU A 127 19.91 5.61 -12.41
CA LEU A 127 18.45 5.67 -12.40
C LEU A 127 17.83 4.31 -12.14
N MET A 128 18.32 3.24 -12.80
CA MET A 128 17.80 1.89 -12.55
C MET A 128 18.08 1.40 -11.13
N VAL A 129 19.25 1.73 -10.57
CA VAL A 129 19.55 1.42 -9.15
C VAL A 129 18.63 2.16 -8.21
N LEU A 130 18.33 3.44 -8.48
CA LEU A 130 17.35 4.22 -7.69
C LEU A 130 15.95 3.62 -7.79
N ALA A 131 15.52 3.20 -8.99
CA ALA A 131 14.25 2.52 -9.18
C ALA A 131 14.18 1.19 -8.40
N LEU A 132 15.24 0.40 -8.38
CA LEU A 132 15.31 -0.83 -7.59
C LEU A 132 15.24 -0.55 -6.09
N ALA A 133 15.91 0.50 -5.59
CA ALA A 133 15.79 0.90 -4.19
C ALA A 133 14.35 1.28 -3.82
N ALA A 134 13.66 2.03 -4.70
CA ALA A 134 12.24 2.35 -4.54
C ALA A 134 11.37 1.08 -4.54
N TYR A 135 11.71 0.09 -5.35
CA TYR A 135 10.96 -1.18 -5.45
C TYR A 135 11.16 -2.08 -4.25
N VAL A 136 12.37 -2.15 -3.69
CA VAL A 136 12.61 -2.87 -2.42
C VAL A 136 11.78 -2.25 -1.31
N THR A 137 11.77 -0.93 -1.19
CA THR A 137 10.96 -0.22 -0.19
C THR A 137 9.47 -0.46 -0.41
N TYR A 138 9.01 -0.48 -1.68
CA TYR A 138 7.63 -0.82 -2.04
C TYR A 138 7.24 -2.24 -1.62
N ILE A 139 8.10 -3.25 -1.84
CA ILE A 139 7.83 -4.63 -1.44
C ILE A 139 7.65 -4.74 0.08
N VAL A 140 8.50 -4.07 0.86
CA VAL A 140 8.38 -4.04 2.32
C VAL A 140 7.03 -3.45 2.71
N ASN A 141 6.68 -2.30 2.14
CA ASN A 141 5.41 -1.63 2.42
C ASN A 141 4.19 -2.49 2.02
N ALA A 142 4.22 -3.09 0.83
CA ALA A 142 3.16 -4.00 0.38
C ALA A 142 3.01 -5.22 1.31
N GLY A 143 4.11 -5.77 1.80
CA GLY A 143 4.12 -6.83 2.81
C GLY A 143 3.46 -6.42 4.12
N GLN A 144 3.71 -5.20 4.60
CA GLN A 144 3.07 -4.66 5.79
C GLN A 144 1.55 -4.57 5.63
N PHE A 145 1.06 -4.03 4.50
CA PHE A 145 -0.38 -3.97 4.21
C PHE A 145 -1.02 -5.35 4.12
N LEU A 146 -0.39 -6.31 3.43
CA LEU A 146 -0.89 -7.68 3.33
C LEU A 146 -0.98 -8.36 4.69
N TRP A 147 0.02 -8.18 5.54
CA TRP A 147 0.01 -8.69 6.91
C TRP A 147 -1.16 -8.10 7.71
N LYS A 148 -1.35 -6.77 7.65
CA LYS A 148 -2.47 -6.10 8.33
C LYS A 148 -3.83 -6.59 7.84
N LEU A 149 -4.01 -6.74 6.53
CA LEU A 149 -5.25 -7.28 5.96
C LEU A 149 -5.51 -8.71 6.42
N ARG A 150 -4.47 -9.54 6.54
CA ARG A 150 -4.60 -10.90 7.08
C ARG A 150 -5.06 -10.88 8.54
N VAL A 151 -4.44 -10.06 9.38
CA VAL A 151 -4.83 -9.90 10.79
C VAL A 151 -6.29 -9.45 10.89
N ALA A 152 -6.70 -8.42 10.13
CA ALA A 152 -8.07 -7.93 10.13
C ALA A 152 -9.11 -8.98 9.71
N ARG A 153 -8.77 -9.87 8.78
CA ARG A 153 -9.64 -10.98 8.37
C ARG A 153 -9.79 -12.02 9.48
N LEU A 154 -8.70 -12.40 10.13
CA LEU A 154 -8.72 -13.38 11.23
C LEU A 154 -9.53 -12.88 12.42
N GLU A 155 -9.39 -11.60 12.79
CA GLU A 155 -10.20 -10.95 13.83
C GLU A 155 -11.70 -10.94 13.48
N GLY A 156 -12.04 -10.67 12.22
CA GLY A 156 -13.42 -10.68 11.72
C GLY A 156 -14.07 -12.07 11.81
N SER A 157 -13.30 -13.13 11.51
CA SER A 157 -13.78 -14.51 11.59
C SER A 157 -14.00 -14.96 13.03
N ALA A 158 -13.13 -14.58 13.95
CA ALA A 158 -13.26 -14.92 15.37
C ALA A 158 -14.48 -14.23 16.03
N THR A 159 -14.85 -13.05 15.57
CA THR A 159 -16.01 -12.32 16.10
C THR A 159 -17.34 -12.89 15.59
N ASN A 160 -17.35 -13.56 14.45
CA ASN A 160 -18.54 -14.17 13.83
C ASN A 160 -18.71 -15.67 14.16
N ALA A 161 -17.80 -16.26 14.94
CA ALA A 161 -17.99 -17.61 15.43
C ALA A 161 -19.22 -17.64 16.38
N PRO A 162 -20.22 -18.50 16.13
CA PRO A 162 -21.37 -18.61 17.04
C PRO A 162 -20.86 -19.00 18.42
N SER A 163 -21.23 -18.26 19.43
CA SER A 163 -21.07 -18.67 20.83
C SER A 163 -22.06 -19.82 21.11
N GLY A 164 -21.77 -20.96 20.53
CA GLY A 164 -22.57 -22.15 20.64
C GLY A 164 -21.84 -23.14 21.49
N ALA A 165 -22.23 -23.18 22.77
CA ALA A 165 -22.46 -24.40 23.56
C ALA A 165 -22.75 -23.97 25.00
N GLU A 166 -23.90 -23.40 25.24
CA GLU A 166 -24.56 -23.74 26.50
C GLU A 166 -24.95 -25.22 26.36
N VAL A 167 -24.12 -26.05 26.94
CA VAL A 167 -24.38 -27.49 27.13
C VAL A 167 -25.40 -27.57 28.26
N ALA A 168 -26.58 -28.06 27.93
CA ALA A 168 -27.60 -28.51 28.88
C ALA A 168 -27.08 -29.59 29.82
#